data_2d0eb77f82cea675296b7d6f39393ddf
#
_entry.id   2d0eb77f82cea675296b7d6f39393ddf
#
_cell.length_a   1.000
_cell.length_b   1.000
_cell.length_c   1.000
_cell.angle_alpha   90.00
_cell.angle_beta   90.00
_cell.angle_gamma   90.00
#
_symmetry.space_group_name_H-M   'P 1'
#
loop_
_entity.id
_entity.type
_entity.pdbx_description
1 polymer ?
#
loop_
_entity_poly.entity_id
_entity_poly.type
_entity_poly.pdbx_seq_one_letter_code
_entity_poly.pdbx_strand_id
1 'polypeptide(L)'
;MTLDLEKADAVAIAAAIRAGEITAKAVVSAALERIAVRNEAFNCFTAVTADTALTDAQKIDQAIAQGENPGSLAGVPFAVKNLFNIAGLTTLAGSKINAENPPATQDATAVARLKQAGAVLVGALNMDEYAYGFVTENSHYGSTRNPHDPTRVAGGSSGGSSAAVAAGLVPLTLGSDTNGSIRVPASLCGIFGLKPTYGRLSRAGAFLFSSSFDHIGPFARSVRDIATTFDSLQGADASDPICTTRPAERSLPQLNKGIEDLRIAVADGYFAKGAEPEALEAVAKVAQALAVTTAVTIPEPHRARAAAYIITASEGANLHFANLRSRPQDFDPATRDRFLAGTMIPANWYIQAQRFRQWYRDRVREIFQNVDIILAPTTPGVAPLLGQEKMVIAGEEVLVRPNLGLFTQPLSFIGLPVLSVPIQRPGALPLGVQIIAAPYNEALILRVAAVLEAQGIVSAPIVQ
;
A
#
# COMPACT_ATOMS: atom_id res chain seq x y z
N MET A 1 8.27 -27.24 -18.10
CA MET A 1 7.36 -27.11 -16.94
C MET A 1 6.32 -26.06 -17.28
N THR A 2 5.05 -26.36 -17.23
CA THR A 2 3.98 -25.36 -17.39
C THR A 2 4.00 -24.42 -16.21
N LEU A 3 3.97 -23.10 -16.48
CA LEU A 3 3.92 -22.04 -15.45
C LEU A 3 2.66 -22.23 -14.58
N ASP A 4 2.83 -22.34 -13.27
CA ASP A 4 1.71 -22.32 -12.32
C ASP A 4 1.21 -20.87 -12.19
N LEU A 5 0.15 -20.53 -12.91
CA LEU A 5 -0.42 -19.18 -12.99
C LEU A 5 -0.93 -18.64 -11.64
N GLU A 6 -1.24 -19.50 -10.71
CA GLU A 6 -1.65 -19.08 -9.38
C GLU A 6 -0.43 -18.61 -8.58
N LYS A 7 0.68 -19.34 -8.63
CA LYS A 7 1.89 -19.08 -7.84
C LYS A 7 2.88 -18.12 -8.49
N ALA A 8 2.86 -18.01 -9.81
CA ALA A 8 3.79 -17.18 -10.56
C ALA A 8 3.70 -15.70 -10.12
N ASP A 9 4.85 -15.05 -10.03
CA ASP A 9 4.94 -13.61 -9.83
C ASP A 9 4.67 -12.84 -11.14
N ALA A 10 4.42 -11.54 -11.05
CA ALA A 10 4.06 -10.71 -12.20
C ALA A 10 5.16 -10.71 -13.28
N VAL A 11 6.43 -10.65 -12.89
CA VAL A 11 7.56 -10.63 -13.83
C VAL A 11 7.71 -11.96 -14.54
N ALA A 12 7.50 -13.10 -13.86
CA ALA A 12 7.53 -14.42 -14.48
C ALA A 12 6.37 -14.60 -15.48
N ILE A 13 5.16 -14.15 -15.13
CA ILE A 13 4.01 -14.13 -16.04
C ILE A 13 4.33 -13.33 -17.30
N ALA A 14 4.81 -12.08 -17.14
CA ALA A 14 5.17 -11.22 -18.26
C ALA A 14 6.28 -11.83 -19.14
N ALA A 15 7.25 -12.50 -18.55
CA ALA A 15 8.31 -13.19 -19.29
C ALA A 15 7.76 -14.35 -20.13
N ALA A 16 6.92 -15.21 -19.56
CA ALA A 16 6.30 -16.34 -20.26
C ALA A 16 5.41 -15.87 -21.42
N ILE A 17 4.65 -14.78 -21.23
CA ILE A 17 3.81 -14.20 -22.29
C ILE A 17 4.68 -13.65 -23.43
N ARG A 18 5.75 -12.89 -23.13
CA ARG A 18 6.68 -12.39 -24.16
C ARG A 18 7.41 -13.51 -24.90
N ALA A 19 7.68 -14.63 -24.24
CA ALA A 19 8.27 -15.81 -24.86
C ALA A 19 7.28 -16.63 -25.72
N GLY A 20 5.99 -16.29 -25.70
CA GLY A 20 4.95 -17.04 -26.41
C GLY A 20 4.59 -18.39 -25.76
N GLU A 21 5.03 -18.63 -24.52
CA GLU A 21 4.74 -19.85 -23.77
C GLU A 21 3.28 -19.93 -23.32
N ILE A 22 2.67 -18.76 -23.09
CA ILE A 22 1.25 -18.60 -22.73
C ILE A 22 0.72 -17.28 -23.28
N THR A 23 -0.58 -17.18 -23.53
CA THR A 23 -1.22 -15.95 -24.00
C THR A 23 -1.67 -15.06 -22.84
N ALA A 24 -1.64 -13.75 -23.05
CA ALA A 24 -2.20 -12.78 -22.10
C ALA A 24 -3.68 -13.06 -21.83
N LYS A 25 -4.44 -13.43 -22.89
CA LYS A 25 -5.85 -13.82 -22.75
C LYS A 25 -6.02 -14.99 -21.78
N ALA A 26 -5.21 -16.04 -21.87
CA ALA A 26 -5.31 -17.20 -20.99
C ALA A 26 -5.01 -16.82 -19.51
N VAL A 27 -3.99 -15.99 -19.29
CA VAL A 27 -3.62 -15.49 -17.95
C VAL A 27 -4.73 -14.66 -17.34
N VAL A 28 -5.28 -13.70 -18.11
CA VAL A 28 -6.37 -12.82 -17.64
C VAL A 28 -7.64 -13.62 -17.40
N SER A 29 -8.00 -14.57 -18.29
CA SER A 29 -9.17 -15.44 -18.07
C SER A 29 -9.04 -16.24 -16.77
N ALA A 30 -7.89 -16.86 -16.51
CA ALA A 30 -7.64 -17.59 -15.27
C ALA A 30 -7.73 -16.69 -14.02
N ALA A 31 -7.29 -15.43 -14.10
CA ALA A 31 -7.45 -14.46 -13.00
C ALA A 31 -8.92 -14.10 -12.78
N LEU A 32 -9.68 -13.84 -13.83
CA LEU A 32 -11.12 -13.54 -13.75
C LEU A 32 -11.93 -14.72 -13.18
N GLU A 33 -11.59 -15.94 -13.54
CA GLU A 33 -12.20 -17.17 -12.98
C GLU A 33 -11.92 -17.27 -11.47
N ARG A 34 -10.66 -17.07 -11.02
CA ARG A 34 -10.32 -17.06 -9.59
C ARG A 34 -11.07 -15.96 -8.83
N ILE A 35 -11.20 -14.77 -9.42
CA ILE A 35 -11.97 -13.67 -8.84
C ILE A 35 -13.43 -14.07 -8.69
N ALA A 36 -14.04 -14.63 -9.72
CA ALA A 36 -15.45 -15.05 -9.70
C ALA A 36 -15.74 -16.12 -8.62
N VAL A 37 -14.80 -17.04 -8.39
CA VAL A 37 -14.97 -18.12 -7.40
C VAL A 37 -14.66 -17.66 -5.97
N ARG A 38 -13.63 -16.81 -5.76
CA ARG A 38 -13.06 -16.57 -4.42
C ARG A 38 -13.37 -15.19 -3.86
N ASN A 39 -13.84 -14.23 -4.68
CA ASN A 39 -14.07 -12.86 -4.20
C ASN A 39 -15.18 -12.80 -3.13
N GLU A 40 -16.20 -13.64 -3.20
CA GLU A 40 -17.28 -13.67 -2.19
C GLU A 40 -16.75 -13.96 -0.78
N ALA A 41 -15.76 -14.84 -0.67
CA ALA A 41 -15.16 -15.19 0.62
C ALA A 41 -14.39 -14.02 1.25
N PHE A 42 -13.76 -13.16 0.45
CA PHE A 42 -12.86 -12.10 0.91
C PHE A 42 -13.37 -10.67 0.73
N ASN A 43 -14.34 -10.47 -0.18
CA ASN A 43 -14.89 -9.15 -0.53
C ASN A 43 -13.80 -8.12 -0.92
N CYS A 44 -12.90 -8.54 -1.84
CA CYS A 44 -11.81 -7.70 -2.32
C CYS A 44 -12.26 -6.70 -3.40
N PHE A 45 -13.09 -7.15 -4.35
CA PHE A 45 -13.49 -6.38 -5.53
C PHE A 45 -14.85 -5.70 -5.32
N THR A 46 -14.94 -4.42 -5.65
CA THR A 46 -16.19 -3.65 -5.75
C THR A 46 -16.69 -3.58 -7.20
N ALA A 47 -15.80 -3.79 -8.18
CA ALA A 47 -16.13 -3.91 -9.59
C ALA A 47 -15.09 -4.76 -10.31
N VAL A 48 -15.56 -5.58 -11.27
CA VAL A 48 -14.70 -6.38 -12.15
C VAL A 48 -14.93 -5.93 -13.60
N THR A 49 -13.83 -5.68 -14.35
CA THR A 49 -13.85 -5.15 -15.72
C THR A 49 -13.57 -6.24 -16.76
N ALA A 50 -14.29 -7.37 -16.68
CA ALA A 50 -13.99 -8.58 -17.44
C ALA A 50 -13.88 -8.37 -18.95
N ASP A 51 -14.89 -7.74 -19.58
CA ASP A 51 -14.93 -7.56 -21.04
C ASP A 51 -13.78 -6.68 -21.54
N THR A 52 -13.52 -5.58 -20.84
CA THR A 52 -12.41 -4.69 -21.17
C THR A 52 -11.07 -5.39 -20.96
N ALA A 53 -10.91 -6.15 -19.88
CA ALA A 53 -9.69 -6.89 -19.57
C ALA A 53 -9.38 -7.95 -20.64
N LEU A 54 -10.37 -8.72 -21.08
CA LEU A 54 -10.20 -9.71 -22.14
C LEU A 54 -9.86 -9.08 -23.49
N THR A 55 -10.48 -7.92 -23.78
CA THR A 55 -10.17 -7.15 -24.99
C THR A 55 -8.74 -6.63 -24.98
N ASP A 56 -8.29 -6.06 -23.85
CA ASP A 56 -6.92 -5.54 -23.71
C ASP A 56 -5.87 -6.66 -23.72
N ALA A 57 -6.17 -7.82 -23.11
CA ALA A 57 -5.32 -9.00 -23.21
C ALA A 57 -5.15 -9.49 -24.65
N GLN A 58 -6.23 -9.52 -25.46
CA GLN A 58 -6.16 -9.88 -26.87
C GLN A 58 -5.30 -8.91 -27.70
N LYS A 59 -5.33 -7.59 -27.40
CA LYS A 59 -4.45 -6.59 -28.05
C LYS A 59 -2.97 -6.88 -27.75
N ILE A 60 -2.66 -7.29 -26.52
CA ILE A 60 -1.29 -7.67 -26.14
C ILE A 60 -0.83 -8.92 -26.90
N ASP A 61 -1.68 -9.93 -26.99
CA ASP A 61 -1.38 -11.14 -27.77
C ASP A 61 -1.14 -10.81 -29.26
N GLN A 62 -1.92 -9.92 -29.84
CA GLN A 62 -1.76 -9.44 -31.21
C GLN A 62 -0.45 -8.68 -31.40
N ALA A 63 -0.11 -7.77 -30.48
CA ALA A 63 1.16 -7.01 -30.52
C ALA A 63 2.37 -7.96 -30.50
N ILE A 64 2.37 -8.98 -29.62
CA ILE A 64 3.42 -9.99 -29.56
C ILE A 64 3.52 -10.79 -30.86
N ALA A 65 2.39 -11.21 -31.42
CA ALA A 65 2.36 -11.92 -32.71
C ALA A 65 2.91 -11.08 -33.88
N GLN A 66 2.85 -9.75 -33.77
CA GLN A 66 3.43 -8.79 -34.72
C GLN A 66 4.91 -8.46 -34.44
N GLY A 67 5.52 -9.06 -33.40
CA GLY A 67 6.90 -8.81 -32.99
C GLY A 67 7.09 -7.53 -32.16
N GLU A 68 6.01 -6.91 -31.71
CA GLU A 68 6.06 -5.74 -30.85
C GLU A 68 6.33 -6.13 -29.40
N ASN A 69 6.95 -5.21 -28.62
CA ASN A 69 7.16 -5.38 -27.19
C ASN A 69 6.10 -4.60 -26.40
N PRO A 70 5.12 -5.27 -25.79
CA PRO A 70 4.04 -4.59 -25.07
C PRO A 70 4.45 -4.04 -23.70
N GLY A 71 5.70 -4.23 -23.27
CA GLY A 71 6.23 -3.67 -22.03
C GLY A 71 6.68 -4.69 -20.97
N SER A 72 7.15 -4.16 -19.84
CA SER A 72 7.75 -4.96 -18.75
C SER A 72 6.72 -5.84 -18.01
N LEU A 73 5.46 -5.47 -18.04
CA LEU A 73 4.33 -6.15 -17.37
C LEU A 73 3.34 -6.75 -18.38
N ALA A 74 3.81 -7.15 -19.55
CA ALA A 74 3.00 -7.69 -20.65
C ALA A 74 2.00 -8.76 -20.19
N GLY A 75 0.69 -8.47 -20.32
CA GLY A 75 -0.43 -9.36 -19.99
C GLY A 75 -0.65 -9.65 -18.51
N VAL A 76 0.08 -8.99 -17.61
CA VAL A 76 -0.06 -9.16 -16.15
C VAL A 76 -1.40 -8.59 -15.68
N PRO A 77 -2.31 -9.38 -15.07
CA PRO A 77 -3.54 -8.85 -14.51
C PRO A 77 -3.23 -8.03 -13.24
N PHE A 78 -3.80 -6.82 -13.15
CA PHE A 78 -3.73 -5.99 -11.96
C PHE A 78 -5.07 -5.37 -11.61
N ALA A 79 -5.24 -4.97 -10.35
CA ALA A 79 -6.40 -4.24 -9.88
C ALA A 79 -5.98 -3.04 -9.02
N VAL A 80 -6.86 -2.09 -8.84
CA VAL A 80 -6.54 -0.86 -8.10
C VAL A 80 -7.60 -0.53 -7.07
N LYS A 81 -7.18 0.05 -5.96
CA LYS A 81 -8.07 0.59 -4.92
C LYS A 81 -9.11 1.51 -5.55
N ASN A 82 -10.35 1.42 -5.12
CA ASN A 82 -11.48 2.14 -5.74
C ASN A 82 -11.49 3.66 -5.47
N LEU A 83 -10.34 4.25 -5.25
CA LEU A 83 -10.11 5.69 -5.28
C LEU A 83 -9.40 6.16 -6.56
N PHE A 84 -8.87 5.25 -7.37
CA PHE A 84 -8.29 5.58 -8.67
C PHE A 84 -9.38 5.69 -9.72
N ASN A 85 -9.32 6.73 -10.55
CA ASN A 85 -10.13 6.81 -11.74
C ASN A 85 -9.79 5.69 -12.71
N ILE A 86 -10.80 4.99 -13.15
CA ILE A 86 -10.79 4.00 -14.22
C ILE A 86 -11.79 4.48 -15.26
N ALA A 87 -11.34 4.71 -16.49
CA ALA A 87 -12.21 5.20 -17.56
C ALA A 87 -13.44 4.28 -17.71
N GLY A 88 -14.63 4.88 -17.70
CA GLY A 88 -15.91 4.17 -17.78
C GLY A 88 -16.46 3.65 -16.45
N LEU A 89 -15.74 3.78 -15.31
CA LEU A 89 -16.23 3.42 -13.98
C LEU A 89 -16.36 4.64 -13.06
N THR A 90 -17.37 4.62 -12.18
CA THR A 90 -17.50 5.61 -11.11
C THR A 90 -16.44 5.35 -10.04
N THR A 91 -15.70 6.39 -9.66
CA THR A 91 -14.69 6.36 -8.60
C THR A 91 -15.39 6.45 -7.24
N LEU A 92 -15.63 5.30 -6.60
CA LEU A 92 -16.43 5.23 -5.37
C LEU A 92 -15.70 5.81 -4.15
N ALA A 93 -14.39 5.69 -4.07
CA ALA A 93 -13.61 6.02 -2.87
C ALA A 93 -14.19 5.40 -1.58
N GLY A 94 -14.81 4.22 -1.68
CA GLY A 94 -15.50 3.53 -0.59
C GLY A 94 -16.77 4.23 -0.08
N SER A 95 -17.30 5.22 -0.79
CA SER A 95 -18.41 6.07 -0.32
C SER A 95 -19.69 5.88 -1.14
N LYS A 96 -20.81 5.84 -0.43
CA LYS A 96 -22.15 5.92 -1.00
C LYS A 96 -22.38 7.24 -1.74
N ILE A 97 -21.84 8.35 -1.24
CA ILE A 97 -21.99 9.68 -1.85
C ILE A 97 -21.36 9.70 -3.25
N ASN A 98 -20.14 9.14 -3.38
CA ASN A 98 -19.45 9.12 -4.66
C ASN A 98 -20.10 8.19 -5.70
N ALA A 99 -20.92 7.21 -5.27
CA ALA A 99 -21.65 6.35 -6.20
C ALA A 99 -22.63 7.12 -7.10
N GLU A 100 -23.01 8.34 -6.73
CA GLU A 100 -23.87 9.22 -7.52
C GLU A 100 -23.11 10.02 -8.59
N ASN A 101 -21.78 9.99 -8.57
CA ASN A 101 -20.96 10.71 -9.56
C ASN A 101 -20.98 9.98 -10.92
N PRO A 102 -20.85 10.71 -12.04
CA PRO A 102 -20.69 10.07 -13.32
C PRO A 102 -19.39 9.21 -13.37
N PRO A 103 -19.35 8.22 -14.27
CA PRO A 103 -18.12 7.48 -14.53
C PRO A 103 -16.96 8.39 -14.91
N ALA A 104 -15.75 8.03 -14.50
CA ALA A 104 -14.53 8.75 -14.86
C ALA A 104 -14.33 8.72 -16.39
N THR A 105 -13.92 9.83 -16.96
CA THR A 105 -13.70 9.96 -18.42
C THR A 105 -12.32 9.47 -18.85
N GLN A 106 -11.39 9.35 -17.92
CA GLN A 106 -10.01 8.91 -18.16
C GLN A 106 -9.46 8.13 -16.98
N ASP A 107 -8.44 7.32 -17.25
CA ASP A 107 -7.71 6.61 -16.22
C ASP A 107 -6.88 7.59 -15.37
N ALA A 108 -6.68 7.26 -14.09
CA ALA A 108 -5.65 7.88 -13.27
C ALA A 108 -4.26 7.63 -13.90
N THR A 109 -3.33 8.59 -13.75
CA THR A 109 -1.96 8.48 -14.31
C THR A 109 -1.29 7.15 -13.96
N ALA A 110 -1.44 6.68 -12.73
CA ALA A 110 -0.86 5.41 -12.30
C ALA A 110 -1.47 4.21 -13.05
N VAL A 111 -2.78 4.22 -13.28
CA VAL A 111 -3.48 3.18 -14.08
C VAL A 111 -3.00 3.21 -15.52
N ALA A 112 -2.95 4.39 -16.13
CA ALA A 112 -2.51 4.57 -17.50
C ALA A 112 -1.06 4.09 -17.70
N ARG A 113 -0.15 4.39 -16.77
CA ARG A 113 1.25 3.95 -16.81
C ARG A 113 1.42 2.43 -16.70
N LEU A 114 0.62 1.76 -15.86
CA LEU A 114 0.65 0.29 -15.81
C LEU A 114 0.11 -0.33 -17.09
N LYS A 115 -0.96 0.21 -17.68
CA LYS A 115 -1.46 -0.21 -18.99
C LYS A 115 -0.41 0.01 -20.08
N GLN A 116 0.32 1.15 -20.07
CA GLN A 116 1.43 1.42 -20.99
C GLN A 116 2.61 0.44 -20.80
N ALA A 117 2.83 -0.07 -19.58
CA ALA A 117 3.79 -1.14 -19.31
C ALA A 117 3.28 -2.53 -19.71
N GLY A 118 2.09 -2.62 -20.32
CA GLY A 118 1.47 -3.85 -20.81
C GLY A 118 0.62 -4.61 -19.79
N ALA A 119 0.41 -4.06 -18.58
CA ALA A 119 -0.46 -4.71 -17.60
C ALA A 119 -1.95 -4.55 -17.95
N VAL A 120 -2.77 -5.54 -17.57
CA VAL A 120 -4.20 -5.59 -17.86
C VAL A 120 -5.01 -5.33 -16.60
N LEU A 121 -5.83 -4.25 -16.62
CA LEU A 121 -6.70 -3.92 -15.49
C LEU A 121 -7.90 -4.86 -15.45
N VAL A 122 -8.10 -5.54 -14.30
CA VAL A 122 -9.22 -6.47 -14.09
C VAL A 122 -10.30 -5.96 -13.14
N GLY A 123 -10.09 -4.83 -12.45
CA GLY A 123 -11.13 -4.25 -11.62
C GLY A 123 -10.68 -3.26 -10.55
N ALA A 124 -11.67 -2.86 -9.74
CA ALA A 124 -11.54 -1.92 -8.64
C ALA A 124 -11.78 -2.60 -7.28
N LEU A 125 -11.03 -2.19 -6.25
CA LEU A 125 -10.89 -2.91 -4.99
C LEU A 125 -11.46 -2.13 -3.80
N ASN A 126 -12.01 -2.87 -2.83
CA ASN A 126 -12.65 -2.36 -1.63
C ASN A 126 -11.67 -1.62 -0.72
N MET A 127 -12.19 -0.66 0.04
CA MET A 127 -11.40 0.24 0.90
C MET A 127 -12.24 0.83 2.03
N ASP A 128 -11.60 1.34 3.09
CA ASP A 128 -12.28 2.23 4.04
C ASP A 128 -12.78 3.47 3.31
N GLU A 129 -13.96 3.97 3.68
CA GLU A 129 -14.54 5.18 3.09
C GLU A 129 -13.54 6.34 3.13
N TYR A 130 -13.33 6.99 1.97
CA TYR A 130 -12.42 8.12 1.78
C TYR A 130 -10.99 7.88 2.30
N ALA A 131 -10.55 6.62 2.33
CA ALA A 131 -9.26 6.19 2.85
C ALA A 131 -9.02 6.53 4.35
N TYR A 132 -10.08 6.82 5.12
CA TYR A 132 -9.96 7.25 6.50
C TYR A 132 -10.12 6.08 7.50
N GLY A 133 -9.33 5.05 7.36
CA GLY A 133 -9.32 3.88 8.26
C GLY A 133 -8.07 3.03 8.11
N PHE A 134 -8.01 1.95 8.93
CA PHE A 134 -6.95 0.95 8.91
C PHE A 134 -7.47 -0.49 8.92
N VAL A 135 -8.78 -0.71 8.65
CA VAL A 135 -9.41 -2.02 8.82
C VAL A 135 -10.15 -2.52 7.57
N THR A 136 -10.63 -1.65 6.69
CA THR A 136 -11.52 -1.94 5.56
C THR A 136 -12.79 -2.68 6.00
N GLU A 137 -13.41 -2.16 7.06
CA GLU A 137 -14.78 -2.49 7.47
C GLU A 137 -15.68 -1.34 7.01
N ASN A 138 -16.12 -1.42 5.76
CA ASN A 138 -16.92 -0.38 5.12
C ASN A 138 -18.41 -0.69 5.26
N SER A 139 -19.19 0.24 5.83
CA SER A 139 -20.64 0.03 6.04
C SER A 139 -21.46 0.01 4.75
N HIS A 140 -20.93 0.55 3.64
CA HIS A 140 -21.62 0.61 2.34
C HIS A 140 -21.30 -0.59 1.44
N TYR A 141 -20.03 -1.07 1.48
CA TYR A 141 -19.53 -2.12 0.57
C TYR A 141 -19.11 -3.40 1.29
N GLY A 142 -19.32 -3.46 2.62
CA GLY A 142 -18.95 -4.61 3.45
C GLY A 142 -17.45 -4.64 3.80
N SER A 143 -17.13 -5.57 4.72
CA SER A 143 -15.77 -5.74 5.21
C SER A 143 -14.93 -6.59 4.25
N THR A 144 -13.68 -6.20 4.01
CA THR A 144 -12.69 -7.08 3.37
C THR A 144 -12.05 -7.97 4.43
N ARG A 145 -12.09 -9.28 4.17
CA ARG A 145 -11.62 -10.32 5.09
C ARG A 145 -10.17 -10.67 4.81
N ASN A 146 -9.44 -11.01 5.88
CA ASN A 146 -8.06 -11.43 5.78
C ASN A 146 -7.97 -12.85 5.18
N PRO A 147 -7.17 -13.09 4.13
CA PRO A 147 -7.05 -14.43 3.55
C PRO A 147 -6.47 -15.47 4.50
N HIS A 148 -5.63 -15.09 5.47
CA HIS A 148 -5.07 -16.00 6.47
C HIS A 148 -6.10 -16.47 7.51
N ASP A 149 -7.10 -15.63 7.79
CA ASP A 149 -8.22 -15.91 8.71
C ASP A 149 -9.40 -15.00 8.36
N PRO A 150 -10.45 -15.51 7.67
CA PRO A 150 -11.59 -14.70 7.25
C PRO A 150 -12.44 -14.10 8.38
N THR A 151 -12.17 -14.44 9.64
CA THR A 151 -12.78 -13.79 10.82
C THR A 151 -12.08 -12.50 11.21
N ARG A 152 -10.99 -12.14 10.53
CA ARG A 152 -10.13 -11.00 10.84
C ARG A 152 -10.12 -9.96 9.73
N VAL A 153 -9.73 -8.73 10.09
CA VAL A 153 -9.60 -7.62 9.15
C VAL A 153 -8.41 -7.85 8.20
N ALA A 154 -8.55 -7.45 6.95
CA ALA A 154 -7.45 -7.40 5.98
C ALA A 154 -6.48 -6.22 6.26
N GLY A 155 -6.84 -5.34 7.19
CA GLY A 155 -6.21 -4.05 7.34
C GLY A 155 -6.77 -3.03 6.36
N GLY A 156 -6.29 -1.79 6.43
CA GLY A 156 -6.83 -0.67 5.66
C GLY A 156 -5.87 0.52 5.56
N SER A 157 -6.31 1.46 4.79
CA SER A 157 -7.54 1.60 4.01
C SER A 157 -7.51 0.87 2.67
N SER A 158 -6.42 0.22 2.27
CA SER A 158 -6.28 -0.54 1.01
C SER A 158 -6.45 -2.06 1.24
N GLY A 159 -7.46 -2.47 2.05
CA GLY A 159 -7.65 -3.88 2.43
C GLY A 159 -7.96 -4.78 1.24
N GLY A 160 -8.83 -4.34 0.31
CA GLY A 160 -9.11 -5.06 -0.91
C GLY A 160 -7.85 -5.30 -1.76
N SER A 161 -6.94 -4.29 -1.81
CA SER A 161 -5.68 -4.40 -2.56
C SER A 161 -4.74 -5.44 -1.96
N SER A 162 -4.56 -5.44 -0.64
CA SER A 162 -3.68 -6.41 0.02
C SER A 162 -4.26 -7.82 0.01
N ALA A 163 -5.55 -7.97 0.32
CA ALA A 163 -6.20 -9.26 0.35
C ALA A 163 -6.26 -9.94 -1.03
N ALA A 164 -6.50 -9.18 -2.11
CA ALA A 164 -6.50 -9.72 -3.47
C ALA A 164 -5.14 -10.31 -3.88
N VAL A 165 -4.03 -9.68 -3.46
CA VAL A 165 -2.67 -10.20 -3.72
C VAL A 165 -2.38 -11.41 -2.84
N ALA A 166 -2.68 -11.36 -1.54
CA ALA A 166 -2.44 -12.45 -0.59
C ALA A 166 -3.24 -13.71 -0.97
N ALA A 167 -4.49 -13.54 -1.41
CA ALA A 167 -5.35 -14.63 -1.87
C ALA A 167 -5.00 -15.12 -3.29
N GLY A 168 -4.02 -14.56 -3.99
CA GLY A 168 -3.64 -14.96 -5.34
C GLY A 168 -4.67 -14.62 -6.41
N LEU A 169 -5.62 -13.72 -6.16
CA LEU A 169 -6.60 -13.29 -7.17
C LEU A 169 -5.92 -12.56 -8.34
N VAL A 170 -4.97 -11.71 -8.01
CA VAL A 170 -4.08 -11.02 -8.95
C VAL A 170 -2.66 -10.94 -8.35
N PRO A 171 -1.60 -10.93 -9.17
CA PRO A 171 -0.23 -10.83 -8.66
C PRO A 171 0.14 -9.42 -8.19
N LEU A 172 -0.56 -8.39 -8.63
CA LEU A 172 -0.22 -6.99 -8.47
C LEU A 172 -1.45 -6.12 -8.22
N THR A 173 -1.37 -5.20 -7.25
CA THR A 173 -2.40 -4.16 -7.04
C THR A 173 -1.78 -2.81 -6.70
N LEU A 174 -2.57 -1.73 -6.87
CA LEU A 174 -2.24 -0.42 -6.36
C LEU A 174 -3.12 -0.03 -5.18
N GLY A 175 -2.53 0.69 -4.24
CA GLY A 175 -3.23 1.33 -3.13
C GLY A 175 -2.74 2.72 -2.84
N SER A 176 -3.21 3.30 -1.75
CA SER A 176 -2.79 4.60 -1.24
C SER A 176 -2.36 4.52 0.22
N ASP A 177 -1.48 5.42 0.65
CA ASP A 177 -0.98 5.51 2.03
C ASP A 177 -0.93 6.98 2.45
N THR A 178 -1.81 7.37 3.35
CA THR A 178 -1.81 8.67 4.02
C THR A 178 -1.05 8.57 5.34
N ASN A 179 -1.40 7.57 6.15
CA ASN A 179 -0.85 7.34 7.49
C ASN A 179 -0.39 5.89 7.72
N GLY A 180 -0.39 5.05 6.68
CA GLY A 180 -0.03 3.63 6.78
C GLY A 180 -0.86 2.71 5.89
N SER A 181 -1.75 3.24 5.06
CA SER A 181 -2.78 2.47 4.34
C SER A 181 -2.29 1.58 3.19
N ILE A 182 -0.99 1.53 2.89
CA ILE A 182 -0.32 0.47 2.14
C ILE A 182 0.33 -0.50 3.13
N ARG A 183 1.09 0.00 4.08
CA ARG A 183 1.96 -0.80 4.95
C ARG A 183 1.19 -1.62 5.97
N VAL A 184 0.16 -1.05 6.60
CA VAL A 184 -0.69 -1.76 7.56
C VAL A 184 -1.36 -2.99 6.91
N PRO A 185 -2.12 -2.86 5.80
CA PRO A 185 -2.73 -4.03 5.18
C PRO A 185 -1.70 -5.01 4.59
N ALA A 186 -0.54 -4.54 4.09
CA ALA A 186 0.54 -5.41 3.65
C ALA A 186 1.07 -6.28 4.81
N SER A 187 1.28 -5.68 5.99
CA SER A 187 1.69 -6.38 7.21
C SER A 187 0.69 -7.46 7.62
N LEU A 188 -0.59 -7.09 7.71
CA LEU A 188 -1.65 -7.97 8.21
C LEU A 188 -2.03 -9.10 7.22
N CYS A 189 -1.84 -8.88 5.91
CA CYS A 189 -2.06 -9.90 4.87
C CYS A 189 -0.78 -10.64 4.46
N GLY A 190 0.39 -10.34 5.05
CA GLY A 190 1.63 -11.07 4.81
C GLY A 190 2.20 -10.91 3.40
N ILE A 191 2.14 -9.72 2.83
CA ILE A 191 2.66 -9.38 1.49
C ILE A 191 3.58 -8.16 1.51
N PHE A 192 4.25 -7.87 0.41
CA PHE A 192 5.05 -6.65 0.25
C PHE A 192 4.15 -5.46 -0.10
N GLY A 193 4.40 -4.30 0.54
CA GLY A 193 3.72 -3.05 0.23
C GLY A 193 4.65 -1.85 0.31
N LEU A 194 4.85 -1.16 -0.82
CA LEU A 194 5.76 -0.01 -0.93
C LEU A 194 4.98 1.31 -0.88
N LYS A 195 5.29 2.13 0.13
CA LYS A 195 4.98 3.56 0.16
C LYS A 195 6.24 4.33 -0.26
N PRO A 196 6.30 4.89 -1.48
CA PRO A 196 7.46 5.63 -1.93
C PRO A 196 7.59 6.99 -1.23
N THR A 197 8.59 7.77 -1.60
CA THR A 197 8.76 9.17 -1.18
C THR A 197 7.54 10.00 -1.60
N TYR A 198 7.14 10.94 -0.74
CA TYR A 198 6.04 11.87 -1.06
C TYR A 198 6.32 12.62 -2.36
N GLY A 199 5.34 12.55 -3.28
CA GLY A 199 5.45 13.12 -4.61
C GLY A 199 6.33 12.34 -5.59
N ARG A 200 6.84 11.15 -5.25
CA ARG A 200 7.62 10.33 -6.19
C ARG A 200 6.79 9.77 -7.33
N LEU A 201 5.56 9.36 -7.03
CA LEU A 201 4.58 8.87 -8.00
C LEU A 201 3.42 9.87 -8.11
N SER A 202 2.92 10.06 -9.33
CA SER A 202 1.77 10.94 -9.59
C SER A 202 0.49 10.38 -8.96
N ARG A 203 -0.26 11.27 -8.31
CA ARG A 203 -1.57 11.00 -7.72
C ARG A 203 -2.71 11.51 -8.58
N ALA A 204 -2.42 12.03 -9.79
CA ALA A 204 -3.43 12.57 -10.69
C ALA A 204 -4.48 11.50 -11.04
N GLY A 205 -5.75 11.86 -10.90
CA GLY A 205 -6.88 10.95 -11.06
C GLY A 205 -7.12 10.02 -9.87
N ALA A 206 -6.46 10.20 -8.73
CA ALA A 206 -6.83 9.55 -7.47
C ALA A 206 -7.66 10.48 -6.60
N PHE A 207 -8.71 9.94 -5.94
CA PHE A 207 -9.48 10.68 -4.94
C PHE A 207 -8.64 10.79 -3.66
N LEU A 208 -8.14 11.99 -3.36
CA LEU A 208 -7.25 12.21 -2.22
C LEU A 208 -8.04 12.37 -0.92
N PHE A 209 -7.47 11.87 0.18
CA PHE A 209 -7.96 12.11 1.54
C PHE A 209 -7.27 13.34 2.16
N SER A 210 -5.95 13.42 2.06
CA SER A 210 -5.14 14.52 2.57
C SER A 210 -4.05 14.84 1.56
N SER A 211 -4.17 15.98 0.89
CA SER A 211 -3.29 16.34 -0.21
C SER A 211 -1.83 16.46 0.20
N SER A 212 -1.55 16.80 1.46
CA SER A 212 -0.19 16.95 1.99
C SER A 212 0.43 15.65 2.51
N PHE A 213 -0.33 14.52 2.51
CA PHE A 213 0.12 13.23 3.03
C PHE A 213 -0.02 12.07 2.04
N ASP A 214 -0.97 12.13 1.12
CA ASP A 214 -1.32 10.98 0.31
C ASP A 214 -0.20 10.55 -0.62
N HIS A 215 0.06 9.25 -0.59
CA HIS A 215 0.96 8.53 -1.49
C HIS A 215 0.15 7.47 -2.22
N ILE A 216 0.63 7.05 -3.38
CA ILE A 216 0.19 5.83 -4.04
C ILE A 216 1.37 4.85 -4.12
N GLY A 217 1.08 3.55 -4.20
CA GLY A 217 2.13 2.56 -4.34
C GLY A 217 1.62 1.14 -4.52
N PRO A 218 2.52 0.21 -4.91
CA PRO A 218 2.20 -1.15 -5.24
C PRO A 218 2.16 -2.08 -4.04
N PHE A 219 1.37 -3.16 -4.20
CA PHE A 219 1.42 -4.41 -3.45
C PHE A 219 1.78 -5.56 -4.39
N ALA A 220 2.62 -6.46 -3.96
CA ALA A 220 2.96 -7.68 -4.70
C ALA A 220 3.47 -8.78 -3.75
N ARG A 221 3.73 -9.99 -4.33
CA ARG A 221 4.28 -11.11 -3.58
C ARG A 221 5.79 -11.27 -3.69
N SER A 222 6.46 -10.49 -4.53
CA SER A 222 7.93 -10.50 -4.65
C SER A 222 8.51 -9.10 -4.67
N VAL A 223 9.76 -8.96 -4.22
CA VAL A 223 10.49 -7.68 -4.28
C VAL A 223 10.71 -7.25 -5.73
N ARG A 224 10.91 -8.22 -6.62
CA ARG A 224 11.08 -7.97 -8.07
C ARG A 224 9.83 -7.36 -8.70
N ASP A 225 8.64 -7.83 -8.31
CA ASP A 225 7.38 -7.25 -8.78
C ASP A 225 7.17 -5.83 -8.25
N ILE A 226 7.47 -5.59 -6.96
CA ILE A 226 7.43 -4.23 -6.38
C ILE A 226 8.36 -3.30 -7.16
N ALA A 227 9.60 -3.70 -7.42
CA ALA A 227 10.59 -2.89 -8.15
C ALA A 227 10.15 -2.61 -9.59
N THR A 228 9.67 -3.63 -10.32
CA THR A 228 9.22 -3.49 -11.72
C THR A 228 8.00 -2.56 -11.81
N THR A 229 7.06 -2.70 -10.87
CA THR A 229 5.87 -1.86 -10.81
C THR A 229 6.23 -0.43 -10.45
N PHE A 230 7.05 -0.23 -9.43
CA PHE A 230 7.54 1.09 -9.03
C PHE A 230 8.27 1.79 -10.18
N ASP A 231 9.18 1.08 -10.87
CA ASP A 231 9.90 1.62 -12.02
C ASP A 231 8.95 2.04 -13.17
N SER A 232 7.87 1.29 -13.40
CA SER A 232 6.86 1.60 -14.42
C SER A 232 5.97 2.80 -14.05
N LEU A 233 5.82 3.11 -12.77
CA LEU A 233 4.98 4.20 -12.27
C LEU A 233 5.68 5.55 -12.19
N GLN A 234 7.02 5.59 -12.29
CA GLN A 234 7.81 6.81 -12.14
C GLN A 234 7.68 7.74 -13.36
N GLY A 235 8.01 8.99 -13.14
CA GLY A 235 8.07 10.04 -14.16
C GLY A 235 7.31 11.29 -13.74
N ALA A 236 7.67 12.44 -14.30
CA ALA A 236 6.98 13.71 -14.06
C ALA A 236 5.54 13.67 -14.57
N ASP A 237 4.66 14.39 -13.89
CA ASP A 237 3.25 14.57 -14.30
C ASP A 237 2.79 15.98 -13.91
N ALA A 238 2.53 16.80 -14.90
CA ALA A 238 2.05 18.17 -14.68
C ALA A 238 0.62 18.23 -14.11
N SER A 239 -0.13 17.14 -14.18
CA SER A 239 -1.49 17.04 -13.61
C SER A 239 -1.50 16.84 -12.09
N ASP A 240 -0.36 16.46 -11.47
CA ASP A 240 -0.19 16.45 -10.02
C ASP A 240 0.90 17.46 -9.62
N PRO A 241 0.53 18.62 -9.02
CA PRO A 241 1.49 19.67 -8.68
C PRO A 241 2.55 19.24 -7.65
N ILE A 242 2.36 18.10 -6.99
CA ILE A 242 3.30 17.53 -6.02
C ILE A 242 4.24 16.50 -6.68
N CYS A 243 3.88 15.99 -7.87
CA CYS A 243 4.71 15.02 -8.55
C CYS A 243 6.10 15.61 -8.86
N THR A 244 7.13 14.88 -8.42
CA THR A 244 8.52 15.32 -8.64
C THR A 244 8.90 15.38 -10.11
N THR A 245 9.73 16.35 -10.47
CA THR A 245 10.36 16.43 -11.79
C THR A 245 11.72 15.70 -11.85
N ARG A 246 12.14 15.04 -10.75
CA ARG A 246 13.36 14.22 -10.76
C ARG A 246 13.24 13.10 -11.80
N PRO A 247 14.32 12.78 -12.52
CA PRO A 247 14.33 11.65 -13.44
C PRO A 247 13.89 10.35 -12.78
N ALA A 248 13.29 9.47 -13.57
CA ALA A 248 13.02 8.11 -13.12
C ALA A 248 14.34 7.37 -12.86
N GLU A 249 14.40 6.68 -11.73
CA GLU A 249 15.56 5.85 -11.35
C GLU A 249 15.12 4.39 -11.35
N ARG A 250 15.82 3.56 -12.12
CA ARG A 250 15.50 2.13 -12.18
C ARG A 250 15.99 1.41 -10.93
N SER A 251 15.05 0.86 -10.18
CA SER A 251 15.32 0.07 -8.96
C SER A 251 15.66 -1.38 -9.28
N LEU A 252 15.01 -1.95 -10.31
CA LEU A 252 15.16 -3.36 -10.66
C LEU A 252 16.65 -3.79 -10.87
N PRO A 253 17.50 -3.03 -11.60
CA PRO A 253 18.92 -3.40 -11.76
C PRO A 253 19.73 -3.26 -10.45
N GLN A 254 19.19 -2.61 -9.43
CA GLN A 254 19.88 -2.41 -8.15
C GLN A 254 19.70 -3.59 -7.18
N LEU A 255 18.71 -4.46 -7.38
CA LEU A 255 18.34 -5.52 -6.44
C LEU A 255 19.49 -6.48 -6.11
N ASN A 256 20.40 -6.71 -7.05
CA ASN A 256 21.52 -7.66 -6.91
C ASN A 256 22.82 -7.01 -6.39
N LYS A 257 22.80 -5.75 -5.93
CA LYS A 257 24.02 -5.05 -5.49
C LYS A 257 24.49 -5.42 -4.08
N GLY A 258 23.76 -6.24 -3.35
CA GLY A 258 24.07 -6.52 -1.95
C GLY A 258 23.81 -5.31 -1.02
N ILE A 259 24.27 -5.40 0.21
CA ILE A 259 24.02 -4.41 1.26
C ILE A 259 25.26 -4.05 2.08
N GLU A 260 26.44 -4.52 1.69
CA GLU A 260 27.71 -4.40 2.43
C GLU A 260 28.15 -2.94 2.61
N ASP A 261 27.68 -2.07 1.73
CA ASP A 261 27.93 -0.62 1.74
C ASP A 261 26.92 0.17 2.59
N LEU A 262 25.88 -0.50 3.16
CA LEU A 262 24.77 0.16 3.85
C LEU A 262 24.94 0.16 5.36
N ARG A 263 24.70 1.31 5.97
CA ARG A 263 24.61 1.49 7.43
C ARG A 263 23.17 1.27 7.85
N ILE A 264 22.89 0.11 8.47
CA ILE A 264 21.54 -0.29 8.86
C ILE A 264 21.41 -0.21 10.38
N ALA A 265 20.29 0.33 10.88
CA ALA A 265 19.97 0.41 12.30
C ALA A 265 18.54 -0.05 12.59
N VAL A 266 18.29 -0.45 13.84
CA VAL A 266 16.94 -0.72 14.37
C VAL A 266 16.43 0.52 15.10
N ALA A 267 15.17 0.92 14.84
CA ALA A 267 14.54 1.99 15.60
C ALA A 267 14.22 1.51 17.03
N ASP A 268 14.68 2.26 18.02
CA ASP A 268 14.41 2.02 19.44
C ASP A 268 13.34 2.97 20.02
N GLY A 269 13.29 3.05 21.34
CA GLY A 269 12.41 3.97 22.08
C GLY A 269 10.93 3.73 21.75
N TYR A 270 10.29 4.65 21.05
CA TYR A 270 8.87 4.55 20.66
C TYR A 270 8.56 3.31 19.84
N PHE A 271 9.44 2.93 18.91
CA PHE A 271 9.23 1.78 18.01
C PHE A 271 9.53 0.43 18.71
N ALA A 272 10.24 0.42 19.82
CA ALA A 272 10.47 -0.75 20.66
C ALA A 272 9.44 -0.86 21.80
N LYS A 273 8.61 0.17 22.01
CA LYS A 273 7.56 0.21 23.04
C LYS A 273 6.20 0.28 22.35
N GLY A 274 5.21 -0.38 22.89
CA GLY A 274 3.86 -0.33 22.31
C GLY A 274 3.63 -1.31 21.14
N ALA A 275 4.50 -2.31 21.00
CA ALA A 275 4.29 -3.47 20.14
C ALA A 275 4.15 -4.74 20.99
N GLU A 276 3.34 -5.68 20.51
CA GLU A 276 3.31 -7.03 21.07
C GLU A 276 4.67 -7.73 20.86
N PRO A 277 5.04 -8.67 21.74
CA PRO A 277 6.35 -9.33 21.69
C PRO A 277 6.69 -9.91 20.32
N GLU A 278 5.72 -10.53 19.66
CA GLU A 278 5.92 -11.14 18.34
C GLU A 278 6.23 -10.13 17.23
N ALA A 279 5.76 -8.88 17.34
CA ALA A 279 6.12 -7.83 16.38
C ALA A 279 7.57 -7.36 16.57
N LEU A 280 8.06 -7.35 17.82
CA LEU A 280 9.46 -7.07 18.13
C LEU A 280 10.37 -8.22 17.72
N GLU A 281 9.94 -9.47 17.92
CA GLU A 281 10.65 -10.68 17.46
C GLU A 281 10.79 -10.69 15.92
N ALA A 282 9.77 -10.24 15.19
CA ALA A 282 9.84 -10.11 13.74
C ALA A 282 10.95 -9.11 13.30
N VAL A 283 11.07 -7.97 14.00
CA VAL A 283 12.15 -7.00 13.75
C VAL A 283 13.52 -7.60 14.13
N ALA A 284 13.61 -8.27 15.27
CA ALA A 284 14.84 -8.93 15.72
C ALA A 284 15.31 -9.99 14.72
N LYS A 285 14.40 -10.81 14.17
CA LYS A 285 14.70 -11.79 13.12
C LYS A 285 15.32 -11.14 11.88
N VAL A 286 14.75 -10.01 11.40
CA VAL A 286 15.30 -9.26 10.27
C VAL A 286 16.66 -8.65 10.62
N ALA A 287 16.79 -8.02 11.78
CA ALA A 287 18.04 -7.44 12.23
C ALA A 287 19.16 -8.48 12.34
N GLN A 288 18.86 -9.66 12.89
CA GLN A 288 19.81 -10.77 12.98
C GLN A 288 20.27 -11.26 11.61
N ALA A 289 19.33 -11.44 10.66
CA ALA A 289 19.64 -11.86 9.29
C ALA A 289 20.56 -10.90 8.54
N LEU A 290 20.44 -9.59 8.86
CA LEU A 290 21.28 -8.52 8.28
C LEU A 290 22.51 -8.20 9.15
N ALA A 291 22.78 -8.93 10.24
CA ALA A 291 23.85 -8.69 11.22
C ALA A 291 23.83 -7.26 11.79
N VAL A 292 22.63 -6.68 12.00
CA VAL A 292 22.46 -5.32 12.51
C VAL A 292 22.54 -5.32 14.04
N THR A 293 23.45 -4.53 14.60
CA THR A 293 23.62 -4.32 16.05
C THR A 293 23.41 -2.86 16.48
N THR A 294 23.30 -1.95 15.52
CA THR A 294 23.13 -0.52 15.77
C THR A 294 21.66 -0.20 16.03
N ALA A 295 21.40 0.61 17.04
CA ALA A 295 20.08 1.17 17.31
C ALA A 295 20.08 2.69 17.05
N VAL A 296 18.90 3.22 16.73
CA VAL A 296 18.70 4.67 16.51
C VAL A 296 17.38 5.13 17.12
N THR A 297 17.44 6.25 17.84
CA THR A 297 16.24 6.87 18.41
C THR A 297 15.71 7.96 17.48
N ILE A 298 14.48 7.79 17.00
CA ILE A 298 13.76 8.86 16.27
C ILE A 298 13.13 9.78 17.34
N PRO A 299 13.39 11.10 17.31
CA PRO A 299 12.89 12.01 18.33
C PRO A 299 11.38 12.28 18.18
N GLU A 300 10.66 12.35 19.30
CA GLU A 300 9.26 12.82 19.38
C GLU A 300 8.22 12.16 18.43
N PRO A 301 8.27 10.83 18.15
CA PRO A 301 7.37 10.21 17.16
C PRO A 301 5.90 10.23 17.63
N HIS A 302 5.63 10.22 18.94
CA HIS A 302 4.28 10.37 19.50
C HIS A 302 3.65 11.72 19.17
N ARG A 303 4.46 12.81 19.22
CA ARG A 303 4.02 14.15 18.82
C ARG A 303 3.84 14.25 17.30
N ALA A 304 4.71 13.58 16.52
CA ALA A 304 4.55 13.49 15.07
C ALA A 304 3.23 12.83 14.69
N ARG A 305 2.86 11.74 15.40
CA ARG A 305 1.57 11.07 15.23
C ARG A 305 0.39 12.00 15.57
N ALA A 306 0.43 12.69 16.70
CA ALA A 306 -0.62 13.64 17.10
C ALA A 306 -0.77 14.78 16.09
N ALA A 307 0.34 15.36 15.63
CA ALA A 307 0.32 16.42 14.61
C ALA A 307 -0.19 15.90 13.24
N ALA A 308 0.14 14.66 12.86
CA ALA A 308 -0.41 14.03 11.66
C ALA A 308 -1.92 13.92 11.71
N TYR A 309 -2.50 13.51 12.85
CA TYR A 309 -3.96 13.49 13.04
C TYR A 309 -4.60 14.87 12.88
N ILE A 310 -4.01 15.91 13.47
CA ILE A 310 -4.53 17.28 13.35
C ILE A 310 -4.58 17.70 11.88
N ILE A 311 -3.50 17.47 11.13
CA ILE A 311 -3.43 17.87 9.72
C ILE A 311 -4.41 17.05 8.87
N THR A 312 -4.39 15.73 8.96
CA THR A 312 -5.24 14.88 8.12
C THR A 312 -6.73 15.03 8.45
N ALA A 313 -7.09 15.20 9.72
CA ALA A 313 -8.47 15.47 10.09
C ALA A 313 -8.97 16.82 9.57
N SER A 314 -8.14 17.87 9.65
CA SER A 314 -8.49 19.19 9.12
C SER A 314 -8.61 19.20 7.60
N GLU A 315 -7.66 18.60 6.87
CA GLU A 315 -7.68 18.54 5.41
C GLU A 315 -8.85 17.69 4.89
N GLY A 316 -9.08 16.52 5.50
CA GLY A 316 -10.21 15.65 5.15
C GLY A 316 -11.57 16.29 5.45
N ALA A 317 -11.71 16.94 6.61
CA ALA A 317 -12.93 17.67 6.96
C ALA A 317 -13.21 18.82 5.98
N ASN A 318 -12.19 19.57 5.59
CA ASN A 318 -12.32 20.64 4.60
C ASN A 318 -12.78 20.10 3.23
N LEU A 319 -12.21 18.98 2.78
CA LEU A 319 -12.60 18.33 1.52
C LEU A 319 -14.08 17.95 1.50
N HIS A 320 -14.60 17.44 2.62
CA HIS A 320 -15.96 16.93 2.72
C HIS A 320 -16.96 17.91 3.34
N PHE A 321 -16.56 19.18 3.60
CA PHE A 321 -17.35 20.12 4.40
C PHE A 321 -18.77 20.34 3.88
N ALA A 322 -18.96 20.46 2.57
CA ALA A 322 -20.28 20.64 1.97
C ALA A 322 -21.20 19.43 2.24
N ASN A 323 -20.69 18.22 2.05
CA ASN A 323 -21.44 16.98 2.28
C ASN A 323 -21.70 16.73 3.78
N LEU A 324 -20.75 17.08 4.65
CA LEU A 324 -20.94 16.99 6.10
C LEU A 324 -22.08 17.89 6.61
N ARG A 325 -22.32 19.04 5.96
CA ARG A 325 -23.43 19.93 6.30
C ARG A 325 -24.77 19.49 5.74
N SER A 326 -24.81 18.94 4.54
CA SER A 326 -26.06 18.67 3.81
C SER A 326 -26.54 17.21 3.97
N ARG A 327 -25.62 16.26 4.08
CA ARG A 327 -25.95 14.82 4.10
C ARG A 327 -25.00 13.97 4.97
N PRO A 328 -24.77 14.34 6.25
CA PRO A 328 -23.85 13.61 7.15
C PRO A 328 -24.26 12.14 7.36
N GLN A 329 -25.54 11.80 7.23
CA GLN A 329 -26.08 10.45 7.39
C GLN A 329 -25.65 9.49 6.26
N ASP A 330 -25.13 10.00 5.14
CA ASP A 330 -24.68 9.20 4.00
C ASP A 330 -23.21 8.79 4.10
N PHE A 331 -22.50 9.29 5.12
CA PHE A 331 -21.16 8.82 5.45
C PHE A 331 -21.18 7.52 6.25
N ASP A 332 -20.14 6.72 6.13
CA ASP A 332 -19.86 5.64 7.06
C ASP A 332 -19.74 6.23 8.49
N PRO A 333 -20.49 5.71 9.49
CA PRO A 333 -20.41 6.22 10.86
C PRO A 333 -19.00 6.28 11.45
N ALA A 334 -18.13 5.33 11.08
CA ALA A 334 -16.74 5.29 11.54
C ALA A 334 -15.86 6.41 10.99
N THR A 335 -16.22 7.03 9.87
CA THR A 335 -15.51 8.16 9.25
C THR A 335 -16.20 9.50 9.52
N ARG A 336 -17.54 9.52 9.52
CA ARG A 336 -18.35 10.73 9.73
C ARG A 336 -17.95 11.53 10.97
N ASP A 337 -17.94 10.88 12.12
CA ASP A 337 -17.68 11.56 13.39
C ASP A 337 -16.26 12.10 13.48
N ARG A 338 -15.31 11.44 12.83
CA ARG A 338 -13.92 11.90 12.72
C ARG A 338 -13.79 13.12 11.79
N PHE A 339 -14.53 13.15 10.67
CA PHE A 339 -14.59 14.32 9.80
C PHE A 339 -15.28 15.49 10.50
N LEU A 340 -16.39 15.25 11.21
CA LEU A 340 -17.06 16.29 12.01
C LEU A 340 -16.13 16.88 13.07
N ALA A 341 -15.39 16.05 13.81
CA ALA A 341 -14.37 16.50 14.75
C ALA A 341 -13.28 17.35 14.05
N GLY A 342 -12.89 16.98 12.82
CA GLY A 342 -11.94 17.73 12.01
C GLY A 342 -12.38 19.16 11.69
N THR A 343 -13.68 19.41 11.53
CA THR A 343 -14.23 20.76 11.29
C THR A 343 -14.09 21.69 12.49
N MET A 344 -13.89 21.15 13.69
CA MET A 344 -13.77 21.91 14.95
C MET A 344 -12.33 22.18 15.35
N ILE A 345 -11.33 21.71 14.58
CA ILE A 345 -9.91 21.94 14.88
C ILE A 345 -9.57 23.42 14.64
N PRO A 346 -9.06 24.15 15.67
CA PRO A 346 -8.69 25.55 15.52
C PRO A 346 -7.52 25.71 14.54
N ALA A 347 -7.56 26.75 13.70
CA ALA A 347 -6.51 27.02 12.69
C ALA A 347 -5.10 27.10 13.28
N ASN A 348 -4.96 27.63 14.50
CA ASN A 348 -3.67 27.71 15.19
C ASN A 348 -3.08 26.33 15.51
N TRP A 349 -3.90 25.30 15.75
CA TRP A 349 -3.41 23.93 15.95
C TRP A 349 -2.87 23.34 14.65
N TYR A 350 -3.55 23.57 13.54
CA TYR A 350 -3.07 23.16 12.21
C TYR A 350 -1.72 23.84 11.90
N ILE A 351 -1.61 25.14 12.13
CA ILE A 351 -0.36 25.88 11.93
C ILE A 351 0.78 25.34 12.80
N GLN A 352 0.51 25.07 14.09
CA GLN A 352 1.52 24.48 14.99
C GLN A 352 1.91 23.07 14.55
N ALA A 353 0.96 22.24 14.09
CA ALA A 353 1.25 20.91 13.55
C ALA A 353 2.16 20.97 12.31
N GLN A 354 1.93 21.92 11.39
CA GLN A 354 2.81 22.13 10.22
C GLN A 354 4.20 22.64 10.61
N ARG A 355 4.31 23.53 11.59
CA ARG A 355 5.62 23.98 12.13
C ARG A 355 6.38 22.83 12.79
N PHE A 356 5.68 22.00 13.56
CA PHE A 356 6.28 20.80 14.17
C PHE A 356 6.69 19.78 13.09
N ARG A 357 5.91 19.64 12.01
CA ARG A 357 6.26 18.79 10.87
C ARG A 357 7.60 19.18 10.26
N GLN A 358 7.86 20.47 10.08
CA GLN A 358 9.14 20.97 9.59
C GLN A 358 10.28 20.61 10.53
N TRP A 359 10.14 20.89 11.83
CA TRP A 359 11.13 20.56 12.85
C TRP A 359 11.44 19.07 12.90
N TYR A 360 10.40 18.23 12.89
CA TYR A 360 10.52 16.77 12.93
C TYR A 360 11.26 16.23 11.70
N ARG A 361 10.94 16.75 10.52
CA ARG A 361 11.61 16.41 9.28
C ARG A 361 13.11 16.72 9.34
N ASP A 362 13.48 17.88 9.88
CA ASP A 362 14.88 18.27 9.97
C ASP A 362 15.64 17.38 10.96
N ARG A 363 15.04 17.03 12.11
CA ARG A 363 15.65 16.10 13.07
C ARG A 363 15.83 14.68 12.50
N VAL A 364 14.86 14.18 11.78
CA VAL A 364 14.97 12.85 11.15
C VAL A 364 15.99 12.84 10.01
N ARG A 365 16.13 13.93 9.27
CA ARG A 365 17.19 14.06 8.26
C ARG A 365 18.61 13.97 8.85
N GLU A 366 18.82 14.48 10.06
CA GLU A 366 20.10 14.37 10.77
C GLU A 366 20.46 12.90 11.05
N ILE A 367 19.49 12.07 11.39
CA ILE A 367 19.69 10.63 11.57
C ILE A 367 20.24 9.99 10.29
N PHE A 368 19.64 10.31 9.14
CA PHE A 368 20.06 9.77 7.84
C PHE A 368 21.43 10.28 7.34
N GLN A 369 22.12 11.14 8.06
CA GLN A 369 23.55 11.43 7.80
C GLN A 369 24.46 10.27 8.25
N ASN A 370 24.01 9.47 9.23
CA ASN A 370 24.79 8.38 9.84
C ASN A 370 24.21 6.98 9.56
N VAL A 371 23.00 6.90 9.05
CA VAL A 371 22.24 5.67 8.81
C VAL A 371 21.60 5.74 7.42
N ASP A 372 21.64 4.66 6.67
CA ASP A 372 21.03 4.60 5.33
C ASP A 372 19.66 3.92 5.40
N ILE A 373 19.51 2.92 6.28
CA ILE A 373 18.29 2.13 6.47
C ILE A 373 17.95 2.04 7.97
N ILE A 374 16.66 2.20 8.26
CA ILE A 374 16.11 1.99 9.61
C ILE A 374 15.08 0.86 9.55
N LEU A 375 15.14 -0.09 10.47
CA LEU A 375 14.18 -1.19 10.65
C LEU A 375 13.23 -0.87 11.79
N ALA A 376 11.92 -1.12 11.60
CA ALA A 376 10.90 -0.91 12.63
C ALA A 376 9.73 -1.87 12.44
N PRO A 377 8.90 -2.16 13.48
CA PRO A 377 7.66 -2.92 13.28
C PRO A 377 6.69 -2.13 12.38
N THR A 378 5.86 -2.82 11.59
CA THR A 378 4.83 -2.17 10.76
C THR A 378 3.55 -1.93 11.57
N THR A 379 3.05 -2.98 12.22
CA THR A 379 1.85 -2.96 13.07
C THR A 379 2.20 -3.36 14.51
N PRO A 380 1.43 -2.93 15.50
CA PRO A 380 1.69 -3.29 16.89
C PRO A 380 1.54 -4.79 17.17
N GLY A 381 0.77 -5.51 16.39
CA GLY A 381 0.51 -6.94 16.49
C GLY A 381 -0.14 -7.47 15.21
N VAL A 382 -0.71 -8.67 15.30
CA VAL A 382 -1.40 -9.37 14.22
C VAL A 382 -2.77 -8.75 13.89
N ALA A 383 -3.41 -9.23 12.81
CA ALA A 383 -4.73 -8.78 12.39
C ALA A 383 -5.79 -8.96 13.50
N PRO A 384 -6.49 -7.91 13.94
CA PRO A 384 -7.60 -8.02 14.87
C PRO A 384 -8.82 -8.69 14.23
N LEU A 385 -9.76 -9.16 15.07
CA LEU A 385 -11.02 -9.71 14.60
C LEU A 385 -11.88 -8.64 13.93
N LEU A 386 -12.74 -9.04 13.02
CA LEU A 386 -13.78 -8.18 12.47
C LEU A 386 -14.68 -7.67 13.61
N GLY A 387 -14.99 -6.38 13.61
CA GLY A 387 -15.79 -5.72 14.65
C GLY A 387 -15.08 -5.53 15.99
N GLN A 388 -13.80 -5.91 16.11
CA GLN A 388 -13.05 -5.71 17.35
C GLN A 388 -12.81 -4.22 17.60
N GLU A 389 -13.36 -3.69 18.69
CA GLU A 389 -13.23 -2.26 19.03
C GLU A 389 -11.91 -1.95 19.75
N LYS A 390 -11.47 -2.85 20.62
CA LYS A 390 -10.31 -2.65 21.50
C LYS A 390 -9.28 -3.78 21.36
N MET A 391 -8.03 -3.44 21.60
CA MET A 391 -6.91 -4.38 21.67
C MET A 391 -5.98 -3.97 22.81
N VAL A 392 -5.13 -4.88 23.24
CA VAL A 392 -4.11 -4.60 24.25
C VAL A 392 -2.81 -4.25 23.53
N ILE A 393 -2.15 -3.16 23.90
CA ILE A 393 -0.81 -2.78 23.45
C ILE A 393 0.02 -2.44 24.68
N ALA A 394 1.14 -3.12 24.88
CA ALA A 394 2.03 -2.92 26.04
C ALA A 394 1.29 -2.97 27.40
N GLY A 395 0.27 -3.83 27.52
CA GLY A 395 -0.53 -3.99 28.73
C GLY A 395 -1.68 -2.99 28.90
N GLU A 396 -1.84 -2.03 28.00
CA GLU A 396 -2.93 -1.04 28.00
C GLU A 396 -4.01 -1.36 26.98
N GLU A 397 -5.28 -1.25 27.38
CA GLU A 397 -6.42 -1.40 26.48
C GLU A 397 -6.60 -0.12 25.65
N VAL A 398 -6.54 -0.25 24.33
CA VAL A 398 -6.63 0.88 23.38
C VAL A 398 -7.61 0.55 22.25
N LEU A 399 -8.13 1.56 21.56
CA LEU A 399 -8.99 1.38 20.39
C LEU A 399 -8.17 0.78 19.21
N VAL A 400 -8.75 -0.20 18.49
CA VAL A 400 -8.12 -0.84 17.33
C VAL A 400 -7.88 0.17 16.20
N ARG A 401 -8.95 0.79 15.71
CA ARG A 401 -8.92 1.62 14.50
C ARG A 401 -7.84 2.71 14.49
N PRO A 402 -7.65 3.54 15.53
CA PRO A 402 -6.61 4.56 15.51
C PRO A 402 -5.20 4.03 15.77
N ASN A 403 -5.04 2.83 16.35
CA ASN A 403 -3.75 2.35 16.82
C ASN A 403 -3.04 1.33 15.90
N LEU A 404 -3.72 0.76 14.89
CA LEU A 404 -3.04 -0.08 13.89
C LEU A 404 -1.94 0.67 13.12
N GLY A 405 -2.09 1.99 12.95
CA GLY A 405 -1.09 2.86 12.34
C GLY A 405 -0.03 3.41 13.28
N LEU A 406 0.12 2.89 14.50
CA LEU A 406 1.01 3.41 15.54
C LEU A 406 2.43 3.68 15.00
N PHE A 407 3.03 2.74 14.30
CA PHE A 407 4.40 2.84 13.80
C PHE A 407 4.52 3.39 12.38
N THR A 408 3.42 3.49 11.63
CA THR A 408 3.45 3.99 10.25
C THR A 408 3.23 5.49 10.16
N GLN A 409 2.43 6.08 11.05
CA GLN A 409 2.06 7.49 11.01
C GLN A 409 3.23 8.46 11.18
N PRO A 410 4.20 8.28 12.12
CA PRO A 410 5.32 9.18 12.26
C PRO A 410 6.20 9.28 10.99
N LEU A 411 6.27 8.20 10.22
CA LEU A 411 7.05 8.11 8.99
C LEU A 411 6.32 8.73 7.80
N SER A 412 4.99 8.54 7.72
CA SER A 412 4.14 9.22 6.74
C SER A 412 4.14 10.73 6.92
N PHE A 413 4.18 11.19 8.17
CA PHE A 413 4.15 12.60 8.57
C PHE A 413 5.16 13.46 7.80
N ILE A 414 6.30 12.90 7.44
CA ILE A 414 7.36 13.58 6.71
C ILE A 414 7.66 12.96 5.34
N GLY A 415 6.83 12.04 4.88
CA GLY A 415 6.87 11.52 3.51
C GLY A 415 8.06 10.61 3.19
N LEU A 416 8.64 9.89 4.17
CA LEU A 416 9.73 8.95 3.94
C LEU A 416 9.30 7.77 3.07
N PRO A 417 10.16 7.26 2.18
CA PRO A 417 9.92 5.99 1.50
C PRO A 417 10.04 4.83 2.50
N VAL A 418 9.10 3.89 2.44
CA VAL A 418 9.04 2.74 3.35
C VAL A 418 8.45 1.53 2.62
N LEU A 419 9.11 0.38 2.75
CA LEU A 419 8.56 -0.92 2.34
C LEU A 419 8.20 -1.73 3.59
N SER A 420 6.97 -2.21 3.66
CA SER A 420 6.61 -3.27 4.60
C SER A 420 6.94 -4.62 3.97
N VAL A 421 7.81 -5.40 4.61
CA VAL A 421 8.17 -6.75 4.20
C VAL A 421 7.51 -7.79 5.10
N PRO A 422 6.98 -8.89 4.54
CA PRO A 422 6.23 -9.87 5.30
C PRO A 422 7.14 -10.87 6.04
N ILE A 423 6.86 -11.10 7.31
CA ILE A 423 7.46 -12.17 8.11
C ILE A 423 6.43 -13.26 8.30
N GLN A 424 6.67 -14.40 7.65
CA GLN A 424 5.84 -15.58 7.85
C GLN A 424 6.17 -16.27 9.19
N ARG A 425 5.12 -16.70 9.87
CA ARG A 425 5.19 -17.35 11.17
C ARG A 425 4.42 -18.69 11.07
N PRO A 426 5.10 -19.85 11.00
CA PRO A 426 4.43 -21.13 10.84
C PRO A 426 3.34 -21.35 11.91
N GLY A 427 2.11 -21.62 11.49
CA GLY A 427 0.96 -21.83 12.38
C GLY A 427 0.41 -20.56 13.06
N ALA A 428 0.88 -19.36 12.67
CA ALA A 428 0.42 -18.09 13.20
C ALA A 428 0.22 -17.05 12.10
N LEU A 429 -0.50 -15.97 12.42
CA LEU A 429 -0.73 -14.87 11.48
C LEU A 429 0.57 -14.13 11.16
N PRO A 430 0.73 -13.63 9.93
CA PRO A 430 1.91 -12.90 9.50
C PRO A 430 2.05 -11.54 10.21
N LEU A 431 3.26 -11.00 10.17
CA LEU A 431 3.60 -9.66 10.64
C LEU A 431 4.48 -8.95 9.61
N GLY A 432 4.50 -7.62 9.65
CA GLY A 432 5.33 -6.81 8.77
C GLY A 432 6.47 -6.12 9.52
N VAL A 433 7.61 -6.01 8.84
CA VAL A 433 8.73 -5.16 9.25
C VAL A 433 8.90 -4.04 8.24
N GLN A 434 9.02 -2.80 8.69
CA GLN A 434 9.29 -1.63 7.86
C GLN A 434 10.79 -1.51 7.59
N ILE A 435 11.14 -1.36 6.32
CA ILE A 435 12.47 -0.95 5.84
C ILE A 435 12.32 0.50 5.39
N ILE A 436 13.02 1.42 6.07
CA ILE A 436 12.82 2.86 5.96
C ILE A 436 14.11 3.49 5.45
N ALA A 437 14.05 4.42 4.50
CA ALA A 437 15.20 5.18 4.03
C ALA A 437 14.92 6.69 3.96
N ALA A 438 15.98 7.45 3.68
CA ALA A 438 15.85 8.87 3.35
C ALA A 438 15.05 9.07 2.04
N PRO A 439 14.44 10.25 1.83
CA PRO A 439 13.68 10.52 0.62
C PRO A 439 14.47 10.23 -0.67
N TYR A 440 13.79 9.59 -1.63
CA TYR A 440 14.31 9.16 -2.94
C TYR A 440 15.32 8.01 -2.91
N ASN A 441 15.41 7.27 -1.80
CA ASN A 441 16.26 6.09 -1.65
C ASN A 441 15.45 4.78 -1.70
N GLU A 442 14.40 4.71 -2.51
CA GLU A 442 13.59 3.51 -2.70
C GLU A 442 14.43 2.31 -3.15
N ALA A 443 15.44 2.56 -3.99
CA ALA A 443 16.34 1.50 -4.46
C ALA A 443 17.13 0.83 -3.32
N LEU A 444 17.53 1.57 -2.27
CA LEU A 444 18.21 0.98 -1.10
C LEU A 444 17.27 0.09 -0.29
N ILE A 445 16.02 0.52 -0.11
CA ILE A 445 14.98 -0.27 0.56
C ILE A 445 14.78 -1.61 -0.16
N LEU A 446 14.67 -1.56 -1.50
CA LEU A 446 14.44 -2.73 -2.33
C LEU A 446 15.65 -3.67 -2.36
N ARG A 447 16.89 -3.13 -2.30
CA ARG A 447 18.12 -3.94 -2.15
C ARG A 447 18.11 -4.76 -0.86
N VAL A 448 17.77 -4.12 0.28
CA VAL A 448 17.68 -4.80 1.57
C VAL A 448 16.60 -5.88 1.54
N ALA A 449 15.43 -5.56 1.00
CA ALA A 449 14.34 -6.52 0.87
C ALA A 449 14.71 -7.71 -0.04
N ALA A 450 15.44 -7.48 -1.15
CA ALA A 450 15.88 -8.54 -2.05
C ALA A 450 16.87 -9.50 -1.37
N VAL A 451 17.78 -9.00 -0.53
CA VAL A 451 18.69 -9.84 0.26
C VAL A 451 17.90 -10.70 1.24
N LEU A 452 16.93 -10.12 1.96
CA LEU A 452 16.08 -10.85 2.89
C LEU A 452 15.21 -11.92 2.19
N GLU A 453 14.69 -11.61 1.00
CA GLU A 453 13.91 -12.54 0.18
C GLU A 453 14.79 -13.70 -0.31
N ALA A 454 16.00 -13.42 -0.81
CA ALA A 454 16.96 -14.44 -1.25
C ALA A 454 17.41 -15.37 -0.11
N GLN A 455 17.50 -14.86 1.12
CA GLN A 455 17.81 -15.64 2.33
C GLN A 455 16.59 -16.42 2.87
N GLY A 456 15.38 -16.26 2.31
CA GLY A 456 14.15 -16.86 2.80
C GLY A 456 13.66 -16.31 4.15
N ILE A 457 14.15 -15.13 4.56
CA ILE A 457 13.72 -14.46 5.80
C ILE A 457 12.34 -13.84 5.63
N VAL A 458 12.08 -13.27 4.43
CA VAL A 458 10.79 -12.70 4.03
C VAL A 458 10.24 -13.47 2.83
N SER A 459 8.94 -13.70 2.81
CA SER A 459 8.24 -14.36 1.71
C SER A 459 6.74 -14.09 1.77
N ALA A 460 6.08 -14.08 0.63
CA ALA A 460 4.63 -13.87 0.53
C ALA A 460 3.97 -15.02 -0.25
N PRO A 461 3.82 -16.20 0.35
CA PRO A 461 3.11 -17.31 -0.28
C PRO A 461 1.63 -16.98 -0.42
N ILE A 462 0.98 -17.57 -1.44
CA ILE A 462 -0.47 -17.48 -1.58
C ILE A 462 -1.13 -18.24 -0.42
N VAL A 463 -2.13 -17.63 0.16
CA VAL A 463 -2.99 -18.24 1.17
C VAL A 463 -4.09 -19.02 0.46
N GLN A 464 -4.14 -20.33 0.72
CA GLN A 464 -5.12 -21.26 0.13
C GLN A 464 -6.38 -21.37 0.97
#